data_7a17ee27c3e73c67c49f37c067ffa0ae
#
_entry.id   7a17ee27c3e73c67c49f37c067ffa0ae
#
_cell.length_a   1.000
_cell.length_b   1.000
_cell.length_c   1.000
_cell.angle_alpha   90.00
_cell.angle_beta   90.00
_cell.angle_gamma   90.00
#
_symmetry.space_group_name_H-M   'P 1'
#
loop_
_entity.id
_entity.type
_entity.pdbx_description
1 polymer ?
#
loop_
_entity_poly.entity_id
_entity_poly.type
_entity_poly.pdbx_seq_one_letter_code
_entity_poly.pdbx_strand_id
1 'polypeptide(L)'
;MKTKLIQLLVVAALFAGCTKSTISENEISGLSKHPDVTTSFATTATAAIDAGSLQQSIQGFGGASILAWEADLTSDQRTKAFSASSGIGMSILRVMVPTSSGSFAAEKPTIDAAKGFGAKVVATAWNAPSSMMTGIHLNTSSYAAYAAHLSSYNTAVGGVYAISPFNEPNYTGSGWMEATATEVGNFVAAQGSNCGAPIMAPEPFNMDQTYINSYLSNATAKSKTSFVCGHIYGKTPYNLGSIGKSVWMTEHYTNSSISGDDWNNAMTAAKEIHDCMNSGWAAYVWWYIRRSYGPIDESSNITKLGYVMAQYARYVRPGYTKVSCTANPSTGVYVTAYKSGTQLVVVIVNQNSATTYQPFSLSGVTPAGFDRYYTNSSSNIAHNSFTITGSSFGINLTPSSVTTLVSN
;
A
#
# COMPACT_ATOMS: atom_id res chain seq x y z
N MET A 1 58.26 -0.84 13.63
CA MET A 1 58.69 -1.65 14.77
C MET A 1 57.59 -1.72 15.81
N LYS A 2 57.39 -2.90 16.32
CA LYS A 2 56.51 -3.40 17.41
C LYS A 2 55.17 -4.00 16.98
N THR A 3 55.27 -5.28 16.72
CA THR A 3 54.29 -6.34 16.72
C THR A 3 53.67 -6.50 18.11
N LYS A 4 52.34 -6.69 18.19
CA LYS A 4 51.71 -7.36 19.35
C LYS A 4 50.72 -8.41 18.90
N LEU A 5 51.06 -9.63 19.23
CA LEU A 5 50.28 -10.86 19.23
C LEU A 5 49.09 -10.72 20.20
N ILE A 6 47.92 -11.20 19.85
CA ILE A 6 46.85 -11.48 20.80
C ILE A 6 46.36 -12.92 20.60
N GLN A 7 46.35 -13.62 21.71
CA GLN A 7 46.14 -15.05 21.88
C GLN A 7 44.68 -15.46 21.66
N LEU A 8 44.52 -16.65 21.09
CA LEU A 8 43.29 -17.41 20.95
C LEU A 8 42.92 -18.04 22.31
N LEU A 9 41.71 -17.77 22.79
CA LEU A 9 41.13 -18.49 23.93
C LEU A 9 40.06 -19.46 23.40
N VAL A 10 40.34 -20.76 23.55
CA VAL A 10 39.37 -21.86 23.32
C VAL A 10 38.59 -22.06 24.60
N VAL A 11 37.25 -22.00 24.51
CA VAL A 11 36.33 -22.42 25.58
C VAL A 11 35.60 -23.67 25.10
N ALA A 12 35.87 -24.77 25.77
CA ALA A 12 35.16 -26.03 25.62
C ALA A 12 33.86 -25.99 26.45
N ALA A 13 32.71 -26.29 25.85
CA ALA A 13 31.45 -26.48 26.53
C ALA A 13 31.06 -27.97 26.54
N LEU A 14 30.78 -28.45 27.72
CA LEU A 14 30.42 -29.82 28.07
C LEU A 14 29.05 -30.22 27.54
N PHE A 15 28.94 -31.44 27.01
CA PHE A 15 27.71 -32.12 26.68
C PHE A 15 27.08 -32.72 27.93
N ALA A 16 25.81 -32.43 28.21
CA ALA A 16 24.96 -33.16 29.11
C ALA A 16 23.98 -34.00 28.26
N GLY A 17 24.03 -35.31 28.46
CA GLY A 17 23.22 -36.29 27.73
C GLY A 17 21.76 -36.30 28.14
N CYS A 18 20.89 -36.63 27.19
CA CYS A 18 19.51 -37.02 27.46
C CYS A 18 19.26 -38.43 26.86
N THR A 19 18.69 -39.28 27.66
CA THR A 19 18.54 -40.72 27.50
C THR A 19 17.53 -41.10 26.40
N LYS A 20 17.88 -42.09 25.59
CA LYS A 20 16.99 -42.81 24.66
C LYS A 20 16.00 -43.72 25.40
N SER A 21 14.73 -43.64 25.03
CA SER A 21 13.77 -44.74 25.26
C SER A 21 13.65 -45.54 23.95
N THR A 22 13.96 -46.82 24.02
CA THR A 22 13.84 -47.81 22.92
C THR A 22 12.42 -48.37 22.90
N ILE A 23 11.77 -48.34 21.72
CA ILE A 23 10.60 -49.18 21.40
C ILE A 23 11.04 -50.19 20.36
N SER A 24 10.72 -51.48 20.61
CA SER A 24 11.15 -52.64 19.86
C SER A 24 10.54 -52.72 18.46
N GLU A 25 11.37 -53.12 17.50
CA GLU A 25 11.00 -53.53 16.13
C GLU A 25 10.21 -54.85 16.16
N ASN A 26 9.15 -54.92 15.33
CA ASN A 26 8.66 -56.16 14.77
C ASN A 26 8.50 -55.97 13.24
N GLU A 27 9.01 -56.95 12.56
CA GLU A 27 9.25 -57.02 11.11
C GLU A 27 7.99 -56.93 10.24
N ILE A 28 8.04 -56.14 9.19
CA ILE A 28 7.39 -56.49 7.89
C ILE A 28 8.40 -56.18 6.78
N SER A 29 8.78 -57.28 6.10
CA SER A 29 9.70 -57.28 4.96
C SER A 29 9.07 -56.74 3.68
N GLY A 30 9.83 -55.93 2.96
CA GLY A 30 9.71 -55.74 1.54
C GLY A 30 8.95 -54.53 1.04
N LEU A 31 9.60 -53.35 1.06
CA LEU A 31 9.38 -52.29 0.06
C LEU A 31 10.63 -51.39 -0.01
N SER A 32 11.03 -51.10 -1.22
CA SER A 32 12.20 -50.31 -1.62
C SER A 32 12.31 -48.99 -0.81
N LYS A 33 13.46 -48.75 -0.16
CA LYS A 33 13.79 -47.55 0.57
C LYS A 33 14.07 -46.41 -0.44
N HIS A 34 13.10 -45.52 -0.61
CA HIS A 34 13.40 -44.13 -0.94
C HIS A 34 13.78 -43.38 0.35
N PRO A 35 14.80 -42.52 0.35
CA PRO A 35 15.09 -41.73 1.53
C PRO A 35 13.93 -40.76 1.77
N ASP A 36 13.19 -40.97 2.87
CA ASP A 36 12.22 -40.03 3.37
C ASP A 36 12.97 -38.73 3.78
N VAL A 37 12.91 -37.75 2.92
CA VAL A 37 13.21 -36.39 3.30
C VAL A 37 12.04 -35.91 4.17
N THR A 38 12.10 -36.13 5.47
CA THR A 38 11.21 -35.50 6.43
C THR A 38 11.53 -34.01 6.46
N THR A 39 10.97 -33.24 5.54
CA THR A 39 10.91 -31.79 5.67
C THR A 39 10.00 -31.49 6.86
N SER A 40 10.59 -31.14 7.99
CA SER A 40 9.88 -30.57 9.13
C SER A 40 9.31 -29.21 8.70
N PHE A 41 8.06 -29.18 8.28
CA PHE A 41 7.34 -27.93 8.08
C PHE A 41 7.09 -27.33 9.47
N ALA A 42 7.51 -26.08 9.69
CA ALA A 42 7.07 -25.33 10.86
C ALA A 42 5.54 -25.34 10.88
N THR A 43 4.95 -25.76 11.97
CA THR A 43 3.49 -25.77 12.15
C THR A 43 3.02 -24.33 12.20
N THR A 44 2.40 -23.85 11.10
CA THR A 44 1.78 -22.54 11.03
C THR A 44 0.39 -22.58 11.67
N ALA A 45 0.04 -21.54 12.42
CA ALA A 45 -1.33 -21.42 12.93
C ALA A 45 -2.32 -21.21 11.79
N THR A 46 -3.56 -21.68 11.96
CA THR A 46 -4.63 -21.47 10.98
C THR A 46 -4.95 -19.98 10.85
N ALA A 47 -4.93 -19.46 9.63
CA ALA A 47 -5.43 -18.13 9.32
C ALA A 47 -6.97 -18.20 9.25
N ALA A 48 -7.63 -17.74 10.29
CA ALA A 48 -9.09 -17.61 10.31
C ALA A 48 -9.50 -16.36 9.52
N ILE A 49 -10.47 -16.51 8.59
CA ILE A 49 -11.06 -15.43 7.79
C ILE A 49 -12.56 -15.42 8.06
N ASP A 50 -13.07 -14.31 8.57
CA ASP A 50 -14.50 -14.10 8.78
C ASP A 50 -15.06 -13.08 7.80
N ALA A 51 -15.64 -13.58 6.71
CA ALA A 51 -16.22 -12.75 5.66
C ALA A 51 -17.53 -12.05 6.08
N GLY A 52 -18.08 -12.37 7.26
CA GLY A 52 -19.21 -11.67 7.87
C GLY A 52 -18.80 -10.47 8.71
N SER A 53 -17.55 -10.44 9.19
CA SER A 53 -17.01 -9.35 10.02
C SER A 53 -16.36 -8.26 9.15
N LEU A 54 -17.19 -7.29 8.71
CA LEU A 54 -16.80 -6.23 7.80
C LEU A 54 -16.00 -5.13 8.51
N GLN A 55 -14.96 -4.61 7.83
CA GLN A 55 -14.09 -3.53 8.28
C GLN A 55 -14.18 -2.33 7.31
N GLN A 56 -13.03 -1.67 6.99
CA GLN A 56 -13.05 -0.52 6.10
C GLN A 56 -13.35 -0.90 4.64
N SER A 57 -14.03 0.04 3.94
CA SER A 57 -14.19 -0.03 2.49
C SER A 57 -12.90 0.44 1.80
N ILE A 58 -12.38 -0.39 0.90
CA ILE A 58 -11.16 -0.11 0.15
C ILE A 58 -11.45 0.91 -0.95
N GLN A 59 -10.60 1.92 -1.02
CA GLN A 59 -10.71 3.00 -2.00
C GLN A 59 -9.76 2.82 -3.18
N GLY A 60 -8.70 2.04 -3.01
CA GLY A 60 -7.83 1.62 -4.08
C GLY A 60 -6.35 1.66 -3.75
N PHE A 61 -5.56 1.29 -4.76
CA PHE A 61 -4.10 1.30 -4.74
C PHE A 61 -3.63 2.09 -5.97
N GLY A 62 -2.58 2.88 -5.81
CA GLY A 62 -2.16 3.76 -6.90
C GLY A 62 -0.76 4.29 -6.79
N GLY A 63 -0.49 5.34 -7.56
CA GLY A 63 0.79 6.02 -7.53
C GLY A 63 0.68 7.47 -7.98
N ALA A 64 1.76 8.22 -7.80
CA ALA A 64 1.86 9.60 -8.21
C ALA A 64 2.49 9.72 -9.60
N SER A 65 2.00 10.70 -10.38
CA SER A 65 2.65 11.25 -11.56
C SER A 65 2.68 12.77 -11.39
N ILE A 66 3.87 13.36 -11.43
CA ILE A 66 4.06 14.78 -11.15
C ILE A 66 4.88 15.39 -12.29
N LEU A 67 4.20 15.97 -13.25
CA LEU A 67 4.82 16.53 -14.45
C LEU A 67 5.86 17.64 -14.16
N ALA A 68 5.76 18.31 -13.04
CA ALA A 68 6.72 19.33 -12.63
C ALA A 68 8.15 18.77 -12.43
N TRP A 69 8.29 17.48 -12.14
CA TRP A 69 9.58 16.84 -11.83
C TRP A 69 9.89 15.63 -12.71
N GLU A 70 8.92 15.18 -13.49
CA GLU A 70 9.04 14.03 -14.39
C GLU A 70 8.27 14.30 -15.68
N ALA A 71 8.71 13.72 -16.80
CA ALA A 71 7.92 13.74 -18.02
C ALA A 71 6.59 13.00 -17.81
N ASP A 72 5.52 13.46 -18.45
CA ASP A 72 4.22 12.80 -18.39
C ASP A 72 4.32 11.34 -18.87
N LEU A 73 3.48 10.48 -18.31
CA LEU A 73 3.46 9.07 -18.68
C LEU A 73 3.11 8.89 -20.16
N THR A 74 3.82 8.02 -20.84
CA THR A 74 3.48 7.62 -22.22
C THR A 74 2.18 6.80 -22.24
N SER A 75 1.58 6.62 -23.42
CA SER A 75 0.37 5.79 -23.58
C SER A 75 0.59 4.34 -23.10
N ASP A 76 1.77 3.77 -23.36
CA ASP A 76 2.14 2.43 -22.89
C ASP A 76 2.25 2.38 -21.36
N GLN A 77 2.92 3.37 -20.76
CA GLN A 77 3.04 3.47 -19.29
C GLN A 77 1.69 3.65 -18.60
N ARG A 78 0.79 4.46 -19.18
CA ARG A 78 -0.59 4.63 -18.67
C ARG A 78 -1.36 3.30 -18.69
N THR A 79 -1.25 2.54 -19.78
CA THR A 79 -1.86 1.22 -19.90
C THR A 79 -1.28 0.26 -18.88
N LYS A 80 0.06 0.22 -18.73
CA LYS A 80 0.75 -0.62 -17.74
C LYS A 80 0.40 -0.23 -16.30
N ALA A 81 0.21 1.06 -16.01
CA ALA A 81 -0.18 1.52 -14.69
C ALA A 81 -1.64 1.14 -14.35
N PHE A 82 -2.59 1.46 -15.24
CA PHE A 82 -4.00 1.50 -14.87
C PHE A 82 -4.83 0.31 -15.35
N SER A 83 -4.42 -0.42 -16.40
CA SER A 83 -5.16 -1.59 -16.89
C SER A 83 -5.14 -2.71 -15.84
N ALA A 84 -6.30 -3.15 -15.39
CA ALA A 84 -6.43 -4.29 -14.47
C ALA A 84 -6.23 -5.64 -15.15
N SER A 85 -6.41 -5.73 -16.47
CA SER A 85 -6.25 -6.98 -17.24
C SER A 85 -4.80 -7.20 -17.69
N SER A 86 -4.09 -6.16 -18.11
CA SER A 86 -2.75 -6.27 -18.70
C SER A 86 -1.66 -5.49 -17.98
N GLY A 87 -2.02 -4.59 -17.05
CA GLY A 87 -1.11 -3.75 -16.30
C GLY A 87 -1.09 -4.04 -14.79
N ILE A 88 -0.69 -3.08 -14.00
CA ILE A 88 -0.67 -3.14 -12.53
C ILE A 88 -2.09 -3.08 -11.95
N GLY A 89 -3.01 -2.39 -12.65
CA GLY A 89 -4.39 -2.23 -12.20
C GLY A 89 -4.59 -1.12 -11.18
N MET A 90 -3.72 -0.12 -11.18
CA MET A 90 -3.86 1.04 -10.28
C MET A 90 -5.23 1.67 -10.45
N SER A 91 -5.86 2.01 -9.33
CA SER A 91 -7.19 2.61 -9.26
C SER A 91 -7.18 4.00 -8.61
N ILE A 92 -5.99 4.52 -8.31
CA ILE A 92 -5.75 5.89 -7.84
C ILE A 92 -4.56 6.47 -8.60
N LEU A 93 -4.74 7.70 -9.12
CA LEU A 93 -3.67 8.55 -9.62
C LEU A 93 -3.58 9.78 -8.71
N ARG A 94 -2.39 10.08 -8.17
CA ARG A 94 -2.11 11.33 -7.47
C ARG A 94 -1.31 12.27 -8.36
N VAL A 95 -1.75 13.52 -8.47
CA VAL A 95 -1.15 14.57 -9.32
C VAL A 95 -0.91 15.86 -8.53
N MET A 96 -0.08 16.75 -9.07
CA MET A 96 0.17 18.09 -8.49
C MET A 96 -0.80 19.12 -9.04
N VAL A 97 -1.26 20.02 -8.17
CA VAL A 97 -1.86 21.30 -8.61
C VAL A 97 -0.74 22.28 -8.91
N PRO A 98 -0.53 22.68 -10.17
CA PRO A 98 0.49 23.67 -10.51
C PRO A 98 0.18 25.06 -9.93
N THR A 99 1.21 25.84 -9.59
CA THR A 99 1.06 27.22 -9.13
C THR A 99 0.66 28.19 -10.22
N SER A 100 0.91 27.83 -11.49
CA SER A 100 0.53 28.61 -12.68
C SER A 100 -0.67 27.99 -13.39
N SER A 101 -1.70 28.78 -13.62
CA SER A 101 -2.89 28.37 -14.37
C SER A 101 -2.60 27.96 -15.82
N GLY A 102 -1.53 28.50 -16.42
CA GLY A 102 -1.09 28.10 -17.76
C GLY A 102 -0.60 26.65 -17.86
N SER A 103 -0.30 26.00 -16.72
CA SER A 103 0.15 24.61 -16.66
C SER A 103 -0.95 23.62 -16.25
N PHE A 104 -2.17 24.07 -15.96
CA PHE A 104 -3.22 23.20 -15.43
C PHE A 104 -3.55 22.00 -16.31
N ALA A 105 -3.57 22.18 -17.61
CA ALA A 105 -3.91 21.12 -18.54
C ALA A 105 -2.72 20.24 -18.98
N ALA A 106 -1.51 20.51 -18.49
CA ALA A 106 -0.30 19.86 -19.01
C ALA A 106 -0.28 18.34 -18.71
N GLU A 107 -0.80 17.89 -17.55
CA GLU A 107 -0.88 16.49 -17.15
C GLU A 107 -2.22 15.82 -17.52
N LYS A 108 -3.09 16.57 -18.21
CA LYS A 108 -4.42 16.07 -18.61
C LYS A 108 -4.42 14.74 -19.38
N PRO A 109 -3.46 14.45 -20.28
CA PRO A 109 -3.42 13.16 -20.96
C PRO A 109 -3.31 11.96 -20.01
N THR A 110 -2.52 12.05 -18.94
CA THR A 110 -2.44 10.99 -17.93
C THR A 110 -3.68 10.96 -17.04
N ILE A 111 -4.22 12.11 -16.66
CA ILE A 111 -5.47 12.24 -15.91
C ILE A 111 -6.64 11.59 -16.65
N ASP A 112 -6.81 11.90 -17.94
CA ASP A 112 -7.91 11.35 -18.74
C ASP A 112 -7.76 9.84 -18.97
N ALA A 113 -6.54 9.36 -19.19
CA ALA A 113 -6.28 7.94 -19.32
C ALA A 113 -6.58 7.19 -18.02
N ALA A 114 -6.13 7.69 -16.85
CA ALA A 114 -6.45 7.11 -15.56
C ALA A 114 -7.97 7.03 -15.32
N LYS A 115 -8.69 8.13 -15.59
CA LYS A 115 -10.17 8.15 -15.53
C LYS A 115 -10.80 7.15 -16.50
N GLY A 116 -10.28 7.02 -17.72
CA GLY A 116 -10.74 6.06 -18.71
C GLY A 116 -10.61 4.60 -18.26
N PHE A 117 -9.63 4.30 -17.41
CA PHE A 117 -9.48 3.01 -16.74
C PHE A 117 -10.28 2.89 -15.44
N GLY A 118 -11.06 3.91 -15.06
CA GLY A 118 -11.86 3.94 -13.83
C GLY A 118 -11.08 4.31 -12.57
N ALA A 119 -9.86 4.85 -12.69
CA ALA A 119 -9.09 5.29 -11.55
C ALA A 119 -9.62 6.63 -10.99
N LYS A 120 -9.56 6.77 -9.65
CA LYS A 120 -9.79 8.02 -8.95
C LYS A 120 -8.56 8.91 -9.11
N VAL A 121 -8.76 10.16 -9.53
CA VAL A 121 -7.68 11.14 -9.58
C VAL A 121 -7.76 12.01 -8.34
N VAL A 122 -6.71 12.06 -7.53
CA VAL A 122 -6.57 12.99 -6.41
C VAL A 122 -5.47 14.00 -6.71
N ALA A 123 -5.67 15.25 -6.32
CA ALA A 123 -4.72 16.31 -6.61
C ALA A 123 -4.24 16.98 -5.32
N THR A 124 -2.96 17.28 -5.23
CA THR A 124 -2.35 17.94 -4.07
C THR A 124 -1.60 19.19 -4.51
N ALA A 125 -1.70 20.28 -3.76
CA ALA A 125 -0.90 21.47 -3.95
C ALA A 125 0.31 21.48 -3.01
N TRP A 126 1.52 21.57 -3.59
CA TRP A 126 2.77 21.74 -2.83
C TRP A 126 2.97 23.21 -2.44
N ASN A 127 2.54 24.12 -3.31
CA ASN A 127 2.60 25.56 -3.08
C ASN A 127 1.35 26.25 -3.63
N ALA A 128 0.95 27.35 -3.02
CA ALA A 128 0.07 28.32 -3.63
C ALA A 128 0.86 29.21 -4.62
N PRO A 129 0.20 29.94 -5.55
CA PRO A 129 0.84 31.00 -6.31
C PRO A 129 1.59 31.99 -5.39
N SER A 130 2.80 32.37 -5.77
CA SER A 130 3.69 33.21 -4.92
C SER A 130 3.04 34.53 -4.46
N SER A 131 2.18 35.11 -5.29
CA SER A 131 1.41 36.30 -4.93
C SER A 131 0.42 36.11 -3.76
N MET A 132 0.12 34.85 -3.42
CA MET A 132 -0.78 34.52 -2.33
C MET A 132 -0.04 34.09 -1.06
N MET A 133 1.30 34.13 -1.07
CA MET A 133 2.15 33.67 0.01
C MET A 133 3.00 34.79 0.62
N THR A 134 3.40 34.65 1.86
CA THR A 134 4.50 35.40 2.49
C THR A 134 5.55 34.41 2.96
N GLY A 135 6.71 34.41 2.32
CA GLY A 135 7.69 33.35 2.47
C GLY A 135 7.09 32.02 1.99
N ILE A 136 7.05 31.05 2.89
CA ILE A 136 6.51 29.71 2.63
C ILE A 136 5.09 29.51 3.22
N HIS A 137 4.45 30.56 3.72
CA HIS A 137 3.13 30.50 4.35
C HIS A 137 2.04 31.15 3.49
N LEU A 138 0.89 30.50 3.42
CA LEU A 138 -0.29 31.05 2.74
C LEU A 138 -0.88 32.23 3.52
N ASN A 139 -1.05 33.37 2.86
CA ASN A 139 -1.68 34.54 3.49
C ASN A 139 -3.16 34.27 3.76
N THR A 140 -3.63 34.58 4.96
CA THR A 140 -5.05 34.44 5.31
C THR A 140 -5.95 35.30 4.44
N SER A 141 -5.50 36.52 4.04
CA SER A 141 -6.20 37.41 3.09
C SER A 141 -6.33 36.76 1.68
N SER A 142 -5.51 35.78 1.34
CA SER A 142 -5.52 35.09 0.05
C SER A 142 -6.35 33.80 0.03
N TYR A 143 -6.99 33.41 1.15
CA TYR A 143 -7.72 32.14 1.25
C TYR A 143 -8.78 31.96 0.14
N ALA A 144 -9.58 33.00 -0.14
CA ALA A 144 -10.60 32.93 -1.18
C ALA A 144 -9.97 32.82 -2.58
N ALA A 145 -8.90 33.57 -2.87
CA ALA A 145 -8.18 33.51 -4.15
C ALA A 145 -7.51 32.15 -4.35
N TYR A 146 -6.94 31.56 -3.28
CA TYR A 146 -6.35 30.24 -3.33
C TYR A 146 -7.39 29.13 -3.56
N ALA A 147 -8.53 29.19 -2.88
CA ALA A 147 -9.63 28.27 -3.15
C ALA A 147 -10.13 28.37 -4.63
N ALA A 148 -10.23 29.59 -5.16
CA ALA A 148 -10.56 29.81 -6.58
C ALA A 148 -9.51 29.24 -7.52
N HIS A 149 -8.22 29.30 -7.19
CA HIS A 149 -7.13 28.68 -7.94
C HIS A 149 -7.29 27.13 -7.99
N LEU A 150 -7.53 26.49 -6.83
CA LEU A 150 -7.79 25.06 -6.72
C LEU A 150 -9.04 24.66 -7.54
N SER A 151 -10.12 25.44 -7.45
CA SER A 151 -11.34 25.21 -8.21
C SER A 151 -11.14 25.35 -9.73
N SER A 152 -10.35 26.32 -10.14
CA SER A 152 -10.00 26.54 -11.56
C SER A 152 -9.17 25.37 -12.10
N TYR A 153 -8.23 24.85 -11.32
CA TYR A 153 -7.49 23.63 -11.67
C TYR A 153 -8.46 22.43 -11.83
N ASN A 154 -9.32 22.21 -10.85
CA ASN A 154 -10.30 21.12 -10.93
C ASN A 154 -11.13 21.20 -12.22
N THR A 155 -11.59 22.39 -12.59
CA THR A 155 -12.32 22.61 -13.85
C THR A 155 -11.47 22.33 -15.07
N ALA A 156 -10.22 22.80 -15.11
CA ALA A 156 -9.33 22.65 -16.26
C ALA A 156 -8.99 21.18 -16.57
N VAL A 157 -8.89 20.33 -15.55
CA VAL A 157 -8.60 18.89 -15.73
C VAL A 157 -9.87 18.03 -15.85
N GLY A 158 -11.06 18.63 -15.91
CA GLY A 158 -12.32 17.92 -16.04
C GLY A 158 -12.76 17.19 -14.77
N GLY A 159 -12.44 17.76 -13.59
CA GLY A 159 -12.79 17.25 -12.26
C GLY A 159 -11.79 16.24 -11.69
N VAL A 160 -11.52 16.33 -10.39
CA VAL A 160 -10.78 15.32 -9.61
C VAL A 160 -11.67 14.71 -8.52
N TYR A 161 -11.32 13.52 -8.06
CA TYR A 161 -12.06 12.83 -7.00
C TYR A 161 -11.96 13.57 -5.65
N ALA A 162 -10.78 14.10 -5.34
CA ALA A 162 -10.54 14.94 -4.17
C ALA A 162 -9.32 15.82 -4.38
N ILE A 163 -9.24 16.91 -3.60
CA ILE A 163 -8.12 17.85 -3.64
C ILE A 163 -7.57 18.09 -2.24
N SER A 164 -6.24 18.08 -2.11
CA SER A 164 -5.55 18.52 -0.89
C SER A 164 -4.98 19.91 -1.09
N PRO A 165 -5.31 20.86 -0.24
CA PRO A 165 -4.77 22.20 -0.33
C PRO A 165 -3.32 22.34 0.13
N PHE A 166 -2.74 21.33 0.79
CA PHE A 166 -1.37 21.32 1.32
C PHE A 166 -0.72 19.96 1.14
N ASN A 167 0.56 19.94 0.80
CA ASN A 167 1.42 18.76 0.84
C ASN A 167 2.38 18.87 2.02
N GLU A 168 2.39 17.87 2.90
CA GLU A 168 3.32 17.79 4.03
C GLU A 168 3.49 19.10 4.83
N PRO A 169 2.39 19.79 5.20
CA PRO A 169 2.48 21.12 5.76
C PRO A 169 3.27 21.20 7.07
N ASN A 170 3.50 20.07 7.74
CA ASN A 170 4.29 19.97 8.97
C ASN A 170 5.76 19.57 8.73
N TYR A 171 6.21 19.43 7.48
CA TYR A 171 7.59 19.13 7.15
C TYR A 171 8.37 20.42 6.92
N THR A 172 8.92 20.94 8.00
CA THR A 172 9.67 22.21 8.00
C THR A 172 11.00 22.07 7.26
N GLY A 173 11.35 23.12 6.48
CA GLY A 173 12.59 23.13 5.70
C GLY A 173 12.54 22.39 4.38
N SER A 174 11.36 21.91 3.95
CA SER A 174 11.18 21.27 2.63
C SER A 174 11.28 22.27 1.47
N GLY A 175 11.03 23.56 1.75
CA GLY A 175 10.86 24.59 0.73
C GLY A 175 9.44 24.64 0.13
N TRP A 176 8.53 23.75 0.57
CA TRP A 176 7.12 23.77 0.22
C TRP A 176 6.32 24.63 1.18
N MET A 177 5.03 24.82 0.88
CA MET A 177 4.12 25.59 1.72
C MET A 177 3.92 24.94 3.08
N GLU A 178 4.43 25.59 4.14
CA GLU A 178 4.28 25.13 5.52
C GLU A 178 2.99 25.68 6.14
N ALA A 179 2.39 24.90 7.03
CA ALA A 179 1.26 25.33 7.85
C ALA A 179 1.14 24.46 9.11
N THR A 180 0.72 25.07 10.20
CA THR A 180 0.26 24.34 11.38
C THR A 180 -1.07 23.65 11.11
N ALA A 181 -1.41 22.63 11.90
CA ALA A 181 -2.70 21.96 11.82
C ALA A 181 -3.89 22.93 11.98
N THR A 182 -3.71 23.99 12.79
CA THR A 182 -4.71 25.06 12.98
C THR A 182 -4.88 25.89 11.72
N GLU A 183 -3.81 26.25 11.02
CA GLU A 183 -3.87 27.04 9.77
C GLU A 183 -4.52 26.23 8.66
N VAL A 184 -4.17 24.95 8.48
CA VAL A 184 -4.86 24.05 7.55
C VAL A 184 -6.35 23.96 7.91
N GLY A 185 -6.67 23.78 9.19
CA GLY A 185 -8.05 23.74 9.68
C GLY A 185 -8.81 25.03 9.39
N ASN A 186 -8.20 26.19 9.60
CA ASN A 186 -8.81 27.51 9.32
C ASN A 186 -9.07 27.70 7.82
N PHE A 187 -8.12 27.33 6.96
CA PHE A 187 -8.33 27.38 5.50
C PHE A 187 -9.51 26.48 5.10
N VAL A 188 -9.50 25.22 5.51
CA VAL A 188 -10.57 24.26 5.13
C VAL A 188 -11.91 24.67 5.72
N ALA A 189 -11.95 25.15 6.97
CA ALA A 189 -13.18 25.67 7.59
C ALA A 189 -13.75 26.85 6.81
N ALA A 190 -12.91 27.78 6.37
CA ALA A 190 -13.34 28.96 5.62
C ALA A 190 -13.71 28.62 4.17
N GLN A 191 -12.86 27.87 3.47
CA GLN A 191 -12.88 27.76 2.01
C GLN A 191 -13.06 26.33 1.46
N GLY A 192 -13.08 25.30 2.27
CA GLY A 192 -13.09 23.90 1.78
C GLY A 192 -14.21 23.60 0.77
N SER A 193 -15.38 24.21 0.90
CA SER A 193 -16.50 24.08 -0.06
C SER A 193 -16.27 24.82 -1.39
N ASN A 194 -15.30 25.73 -1.45
CA ASN A 194 -15.03 26.58 -2.61
C ASN A 194 -13.83 26.06 -3.46
N CYS A 195 -13.19 24.96 -3.05
CA CYS A 195 -12.03 24.39 -3.76
C CYS A 195 -12.40 23.59 -5.02
N GLY A 196 -13.69 23.48 -5.34
CA GLY A 196 -14.18 22.85 -6.57
C GLY A 196 -14.26 21.31 -6.52
N ALA A 197 -13.62 20.66 -5.56
CA ALA A 197 -13.64 19.22 -5.36
C ALA A 197 -13.74 18.88 -3.86
N PRO A 198 -14.13 17.64 -3.49
CA PRO A 198 -14.08 17.16 -2.11
C PRO A 198 -12.68 17.30 -1.50
N ILE A 199 -12.60 17.75 -0.23
CA ILE A 199 -11.33 17.95 0.44
C ILE A 199 -10.78 16.65 1.00
N MET A 200 -9.51 16.36 0.72
CA MET A 200 -8.67 15.44 1.47
C MET A 200 -7.63 16.26 2.27
N ALA A 201 -7.48 15.97 3.55
CA ALA A 201 -6.62 16.74 4.46
C ALA A 201 -6.37 15.96 5.77
N PRO A 202 -5.35 16.35 6.60
CA PRO A 202 -4.45 17.49 6.43
C PRO A 202 -3.16 17.18 5.67
N GLU A 203 -2.92 15.95 5.27
CA GLU A 203 -1.78 15.43 4.49
C GLU A 203 -0.39 15.65 5.13
N PRO A 204 -0.19 15.32 6.43
CA PRO A 204 1.09 15.49 7.08
C PRO A 204 2.14 14.49 6.57
N PHE A 205 3.42 14.87 6.66
CA PHE A 205 4.60 14.13 6.18
C PHE A 205 4.70 12.69 6.69
N ASN A 206 4.33 12.45 7.95
CA ASN A 206 4.55 11.16 8.61
C ASN A 206 3.30 10.62 9.31
N MET A 207 2.11 10.94 8.81
CA MET A 207 0.82 10.57 9.41
C MET A 207 0.76 10.95 10.91
N ASP A 208 1.29 12.12 11.26
CA ASP A 208 1.41 12.60 12.63
C ASP A 208 0.04 12.68 13.31
N GLN A 209 -0.19 11.82 14.32
CA GLN A 209 -1.46 11.74 15.01
C GLN A 209 -1.80 13.02 15.76
N THR A 210 -0.80 13.70 16.33
CA THR A 210 -1.00 14.97 17.05
C THR A 210 -1.44 16.05 16.08
N TYR A 211 -0.81 16.12 14.91
CA TYR A 211 -1.18 17.06 13.87
C TYR A 211 -2.59 16.77 13.33
N ILE A 212 -2.91 15.50 13.04
CA ILE A 212 -4.23 15.08 12.57
C ILE A 212 -5.30 15.38 13.62
N ASN A 213 -5.07 15.07 14.89
CA ASN A 213 -6.03 15.34 15.97
C ASN A 213 -6.26 16.85 16.16
N SER A 214 -5.20 17.66 16.09
CA SER A 214 -5.29 19.12 16.15
C SER A 214 -6.11 19.67 14.98
N TYR A 215 -5.86 19.18 13.74
CA TYR A 215 -6.67 19.53 12.58
C TYR A 215 -8.15 19.17 12.77
N LEU A 216 -8.43 17.94 13.18
CA LEU A 216 -9.80 17.42 13.36
C LEU A 216 -10.54 18.04 14.55
N SER A 217 -9.85 18.74 15.44
CA SER A 217 -10.48 19.51 16.54
C SER A 217 -11.28 20.72 16.02
N ASN A 218 -10.96 21.20 14.80
CA ASN A 218 -11.80 22.18 14.11
C ASN A 218 -13.02 21.47 13.50
N ALA A 219 -14.15 21.52 14.17
CA ALA A 219 -15.38 20.81 13.77
C ALA A 219 -15.85 21.18 12.35
N THR A 220 -15.69 22.46 11.95
CA THR A 220 -16.06 22.93 10.61
C THR A 220 -15.14 22.36 9.55
N ALA A 221 -13.82 22.36 9.78
CA ALA A 221 -12.87 21.72 8.89
C ALA A 221 -13.13 20.22 8.78
N LYS A 222 -13.32 19.55 9.93
CA LYS A 222 -13.67 18.11 9.96
C LYS A 222 -14.93 17.80 9.14
N SER A 223 -15.99 18.64 9.25
CA SER A 223 -17.23 18.42 8.49
C SER A 223 -17.02 18.55 6.97
N LYS A 224 -16.17 19.45 6.51
CA LYS A 224 -15.84 19.69 5.11
C LYS A 224 -14.79 18.71 4.54
N THR A 225 -14.10 17.94 5.38
CA THR A 225 -13.11 16.95 4.98
C THR A 225 -13.82 15.64 4.58
N SER A 226 -13.58 15.15 3.38
CA SER A 226 -14.15 13.89 2.90
C SER A 226 -13.42 12.69 3.50
N PHE A 227 -12.09 12.72 3.54
CA PHE A 227 -11.25 11.70 4.18
C PHE A 227 -9.93 12.30 4.67
N VAL A 228 -9.37 11.68 5.68
CA VAL A 228 -8.05 12.03 6.20
C VAL A 228 -6.99 11.38 5.34
N CYS A 229 -5.94 12.11 5.01
CA CYS A 229 -4.81 11.60 4.26
C CYS A 229 -3.48 12.04 4.88
N GLY A 230 -2.41 11.35 4.53
CA GLY A 230 -1.05 11.66 4.94
C GLY A 230 -0.04 10.64 4.41
N HIS A 231 1.23 10.90 4.69
CA HIS A 231 2.37 10.10 4.27
C HIS A 231 2.93 9.33 5.46
N ILE A 232 3.81 8.34 5.22
CA ILE A 232 4.35 7.50 6.31
C ILE A 232 5.88 7.51 6.39
N TYR A 233 6.51 8.59 5.91
CA TYR A 233 7.97 8.72 5.99
C TYR A 233 8.46 8.65 7.45
N GLY A 234 9.34 7.67 7.73
CA GLY A 234 9.86 7.44 9.07
C GLY A 234 8.85 6.89 10.09
N LYS A 235 7.70 6.38 9.64
CA LYS A 235 6.67 5.77 10.49
C LYS A 235 6.24 4.41 9.99
N THR A 236 5.86 3.54 10.93
CA THR A 236 5.13 2.31 10.64
C THR A 236 3.63 2.62 10.65
N PRO A 237 2.83 2.04 9.72
CA PRO A 237 1.37 2.20 9.75
C PRO A 237 0.77 1.79 11.10
N TYR A 238 -0.19 2.53 11.56
CA TYR A 238 -0.86 2.32 12.85
C TYR A 238 -2.33 2.73 12.79
N ASN A 239 -3.14 2.23 13.70
CA ASN A 239 -4.55 2.57 13.76
C ASN A 239 -4.73 3.96 14.41
N LEU A 240 -5.30 4.91 13.64
CA LEU A 240 -5.62 6.27 14.12
C LEU A 240 -6.81 6.32 15.09
N GLY A 241 -7.44 5.18 15.38
CA GLY A 241 -8.65 5.13 16.19
C GLY A 241 -9.90 5.61 15.45
N SER A 242 -10.96 5.85 16.21
CA SER A 242 -12.26 6.23 15.67
C SER A 242 -12.32 7.72 15.35
N ILE A 243 -11.66 8.17 14.30
CA ILE A 243 -11.65 9.60 13.88
C ILE A 243 -12.92 10.01 13.09
N GLY A 244 -13.78 9.03 12.73
CA GLY A 244 -15.02 9.26 11.99
C GLY A 244 -14.82 9.64 10.53
N LYS A 245 -13.66 9.34 9.96
CA LYS A 245 -13.29 9.56 8.56
C LYS A 245 -12.48 8.37 8.05
N SER A 246 -12.60 8.08 6.74
CA SER A 246 -11.68 7.17 6.06
C SER A 246 -10.26 7.73 6.07
N VAL A 247 -9.26 6.84 6.12
CA VAL A 247 -7.83 7.22 6.14
C VAL A 247 -7.16 6.68 4.89
N TRP A 248 -6.40 7.55 4.21
CA TRP A 248 -5.64 7.19 3.00
C TRP A 248 -4.16 7.48 3.20
N MET A 249 -3.33 6.52 2.87
CA MET A 249 -1.89 6.77 2.68
C MET A 249 -1.70 7.29 1.25
N THR A 250 -1.32 8.57 1.12
CA THR A 250 -1.32 9.27 -0.15
C THR A 250 0.06 9.43 -0.76
N GLU A 251 1.12 9.11 -0.03
CA GLU A 251 2.48 9.08 -0.55
C GLU A 251 3.42 8.27 0.34
N HIS A 252 4.20 7.38 -0.26
CA HIS A 252 5.41 6.79 0.33
C HIS A 252 6.24 6.08 -0.75
N TYR A 253 7.54 5.97 -0.51
CA TYR A 253 8.44 5.01 -1.13
C TYR A 253 9.38 4.43 -0.08
N THR A 254 9.75 3.17 -0.22
CA THR A 254 10.58 2.47 0.79
C THR A 254 12.04 2.90 0.72
N ASN A 255 12.61 2.98 -0.50
CA ASN A 255 13.99 3.40 -0.71
C ASN A 255 14.21 3.85 -2.17
N SER A 256 14.50 5.13 -2.39
CA SER A 256 14.72 5.70 -3.73
C SER A 256 16.09 5.35 -4.35
N SER A 257 17.01 4.79 -3.58
CA SER A 257 18.33 4.37 -4.06
C SER A 257 18.36 2.91 -4.53
N ILE A 258 17.25 2.16 -4.35
CA ILE A 258 17.13 0.75 -4.72
C ILE A 258 16.16 0.62 -5.87
N SER A 259 16.51 -0.18 -6.89
CA SER A 259 15.66 -0.42 -8.05
C SER A 259 14.30 -0.99 -7.64
N GLY A 260 13.23 -0.62 -8.38
CA GLY A 260 11.93 -1.25 -8.29
C GLY A 260 11.94 -2.76 -8.63
N ASP A 261 12.98 -3.22 -9.33
CA ASP A 261 13.21 -4.65 -9.60
C ASP A 261 13.90 -5.41 -8.46
N ASP A 262 14.39 -4.72 -7.42
CA ASP A 262 14.92 -5.39 -6.24
C ASP A 262 13.79 -6.10 -5.50
N TRP A 263 13.94 -7.44 -5.39
CA TRP A 263 12.91 -8.27 -4.80
C TRP A 263 12.72 -8.02 -3.29
N ASN A 264 13.79 -7.76 -2.55
CA ASN A 264 13.67 -7.49 -1.11
C ASN A 264 12.98 -6.16 -0.85
N ASN A 265 13.26 -5.15 -1.67
CA ASN A 265 12.58 -3.86 -1.61
C ASN A 265 11.09 -4.00 -1.98
N ALA A 266 10.77 -4.78 -3.01
CA ALA A 266 9.39 -5.09 -3.39
C ALA A 266 8.63 -5.84 -2.27
N MET A 267 9.28 -6.79 -1.58
CA MET A 267 8.68 -7.49 -0.42
C MET A 267 8.51 -6.59 0.80
N THR A 268 9.37 -5.59 0.98
CA THR A 268 9.18 -4.54 1.99
C THR A 268 7.92 -3.73 1.70
N ALA A 269 7.72 -3.31 0.45
CA ALA A 269 6.49 -2.62 0.04
C ALA A 269 5.24 -3.51 0.18
N ALA A 270 5.34 -4.82 -0.12
CA ALA A 270 4.22 -5.77 0.10
C ALA A 270 3.77 -5.80 1.56
N LYS A 271 4.74 -5.86 2.49
CA LYS A 271 4.48 -5.84 3.93
C LYS A 271 3.89 -4.49 4.37
N GLU A 272 4.37 -3.39 3.83
CA GLU A 272 3.87 -2.04 4.13
C GLU A 272 2.42 -1.87 3.69
N ILE A 273 2.05 -2.36 2.48
CA ILE A 273 0.64 -2.37 2.03
C ILE A 273 -0.22 -3.19 3.00
N HIS A 274 0.26 -4.39 3.39
CA HIS A 274 -0.42 -5.21 4.41
C HIS A 274 -0.65 -4.43 5.71
N ASP A 275 0.37 -3.74 6.21
CA ASP A 275 0.29 -2.98 7.46
C ASP A 275 -0.68 -1.81 7.37
N CYS A 276 -0.67 -1.06 6.26
CA CYS A 276 -1.63 0.00 6.00
C CYS A 276 -3.08 -0.53 6.04
N MET A 277 -3.33 -1.64 5.35
CA MET A 277 -4.68 -2.22 5.31
C MET A 277 -5.13 -2.75 6.69
N ASN A 278 -4.23 -3.35 7.47
CA ASN A 278 -4.55 -3.81 8.82
C ASN A 278 -4.65 -2.68 9.85
N SER A 279 -4.06 -1.52 9.58
CA SER A 279 -4.25 -0.31 10.38
C SER A 279 -5.60 0.38 10.13
N GLY A 280 -6.46 -0.19 9.28
CA GLY A 280 -7.78 0.36 8.96
C GLY A 280 -7.76 1.42 7.85
N TRP A 281 -6.65 1.55 7.11
CA TRP A 281 -6.54 2.52 6.03
C TRP A 281 -7.16 1.98 4.75
N ALA A 282 -7.74 2.88 3.96
CA ALA A 282 -8.59 2.53 2.82
C ALA A 282 -7.88 2.62 1.47
N ALA A 283 -6.72 3.25 1.41
CA ALA A 283 -5.96 3.44 0.19
C ALA A 283 -4.45 3.46 0.45
N TYR A 284 -3.69 3.10 -0.58
CA TYR A 284 -2.24 3.13 -0.60
C TYR A 284 -1.76 3.71 -1.93
N VAL A 285 -0.96 4.79 -1.90
CA VAL A 285 -0.43 5.50 -3.08
C VAL A 285 1.08 5.56 -3.01
N TRP A 286 1.75 4.94 -3.99
CA TRP A 286 3.19 4.94 -4.12
C TRP A 286 3.69 6.28 -4.68
N TRP A 287 4.88 6.72 -4.25
CA TRP A 287 5.54 7.88 -4.82
C TRP A 287 6.30 7.52 -6.08
N TYR A 288 5.90 8.12 -7.17
CA TYR A 288 6.14 7.96 -8.60
C TYR A 288 5.78 6.57 -9.17
N ILE A 289 4.84 6.62 -10.10
CA ILE A 289 4.49 5.47 -10.94
C ILE A 289 5.69 5.06 -11.79
N ARG A 290 6.41 6.04 -12.37
CA ARG A 290 7.60 5.81 -13.21
C ARG A 290 8.84 6.43 -12.58
N ARG A 291 9.75 5.60 -12.13
CA ARG A 291 11.10 5.88 -11.65
C ARG A 291 11.91 4.58 -11.57
N SER A 292 13.25 4.68 -11.47
CA SER A 292 14.10 3.50 -11.26
C SER A 292 13.68 2.65 -10.04
N TYR A 293 13.13 3.29 -9.01
CA TYR A 293 12.58 2.65 -7.81
C TYR A 293 11.06 2.51 -7.84
N GLY A 294 10.42 2.83 -8.95
CA GLY A 294 8.97 2.82 -9.12
C GLY A 294 8.42 1.47 -9.59
N PRO A 295 7.09 1.32 -9.60
CA PRO A 295 6.42 0.15 -10.15
C PRO A 295 6.54 0.03 -11.68
N ILE A 296 6.95 1.10 -12.37
CA ILE A 296 7.36 1.13 -13.77
C ILE A 296 8.72 1.82 -13.84
N ASP A 297 9.69 1.21 -14.53
CA ASP A 297 11.01 1.80 -14.75
C ASP A 297 11.01 2.83 -15.88
N GLU A 298 12.14 3.53 -16.07
CA GLU A 298 12.31 4.52 -17.14
C GLU A 298 12.31 3.92 -18.55
N SER A 299 12.54 2.60 -18.66
CA SER A 299 12.42 1.83 -19.90
C SER A 299 10.99 1.32 -20.15
N SER A 300 10.05 1.74 -19.33
CA SER A 300 8.64 1.36 -19.39
C SER A 300 8.35 -0.09 -19.03
N ASN A 301 9.24 -0.81 -18.33
CA ASN A 301 8.96 -2.15 -17.85
C ASN A 301 8.22 -2.10 -16.51
N ILE A 302 7.27 -3.02 -16.31
CA ILE A 302 6.70 -3.25 -14.97
C ILE A 302 7.77 -3.94 -14.14
N THR A 303 8.16 -3.35 -13.03
CA THR A 303 9.17 -3.86 -12.10
C THR A 303 8.60 -4.91 -11.14
N LYS A 304 9.45 -5.56 -10.33
CA LYS A 304 9.00 -6.47 -9.26
C LYS A 304 8.06 -5.78 -8.27
N LEU A 305 8.35 -4.52 -7.93
CA LEU A 305 7.44 -3.68 -7.14
C LEU A 305 6.08 -3.50 -7.83
N GLY A 306 6.07 -3.26 -9.14
CA GLY A 306 4.83 -3.16 -9.91
C GLY A 306 4.01 -4.45 -9.87
N TYR A 307 4.66 -5.60 -9.98
CA TYR A 307 3.97 -6.89 -9.86
C TYR A 307 3.50 -7.20 -8.44
N VAL A 308 4.22 -6.75 -7.41
CA VAL A 308 3.76 -6.81 -6.01
C VAL A 308 2.53 -5.93 -5.81
N MET A 309 2.55 -4.69 -6.30
CA MET A 309 1.37 -3.82 -6.24
C MET A 309 0.18 -4.40 -7.01
N ALA A 310 0.43 -5.09 -8.13
CA ALA A 310 -0.61 -5.74 -8.93
C ALA A 310 -1.31 -6.89 -8.18
N GLN A 311 -0.64 -7.57 -7.24
CA GLN A 311 -1.25 -8.58 -6.38
C GLN A 311 -2.38 -8.01 -5.52
N TYR A 312 -2.33 -6.71 -5.19
CA TYR A 312 -3.41 -6.00 -4.53
C TYR A 312 -4.33 -5.30 -5.55
N ALA A 313 -3.76 -4.45 -6.39
CA ALA A 313 -4.53 -3.50 -7.19
C ALA A 313 -5.43 -4.15 -8.26
N ARG A 314 -5.02 -5.27 -8.86
CA ARG A 314 -5.83 -5.98 -9.86
C ARG A 314 -7.06 -6.63 -9.24
N TYR A 315 -6.93 -7.19 -8.05
CA TYR A 315 -7.90 -8.11 -7.46
C TYR A 315 -8.72 -7.46 -6.35
N VAL A 316 -8.16 -6.50 -5.63
CA VAL A 316 -8.86 -5.73 -4.60
C VAL A 316 -9.22 -4.37 -5.15
N ARG A 317 -10.43 -4.27 -5.70
CA ARG A 317 -10.88 -3.07 -6.42
C ARG A 317 -11.58 -2.08 -5.49
N PRO A 318 -11.71 -0.78 -5.89
CA PRO A 318 -12.52 0.19 -5.15
C PRO A 318 -13.94 -0.34 -4.86
N GLY A 319 -14.38 -0.19 -3.61
CA GLY A 319 -15.68 -0.70 -3.16
C GLY A 319 -15.62 -2.08 -2.49
N TYR A 320 -14.50 -2.82 -2.60
CA TYR A 320 -14.30 -4.00 -1.76
C TYR A 320 -14.24 -3.60 -0.29
N THR A 321 -14.71 -4.48 0.58
CA THR A 321 -14.61 -4.28 2.03
C THR A 321 -13.59 -5.24 2.61
N LYS A 322 -12.62 -4.72 3.37
CA LYS A 322 -11.74 -5.59 4.16
C LYS A 322 -12.57 -6.34 5.19
N VAL A 323 -12.26 -7.62 5.38
CA VAL A 323 -12.92 -8.45 6.39
C VAL A 323 -11.94 -8.86 7.47
N SER A 324 -12.46 -9.31 8.62
CA SER A 324 -11.62 -9.79 9.71
C SER A 324 -10.85 -11.05 9.30
N CYS A 325 -9.57 -11.06 9.57
CA CYS A 325 -8.72 -12.24 9.39
C CYS A 325 -7.56 -12.25 10.38
N THR A 326 -6.95 -13.42 10.60
CA THR A 326 -5.69 -13.53 11.33
C THR A 326 -4.59 -12.88 10.50
N ALA A 327 -4.17 -11.67 10.90
CA ALA A 327 -3.27 -10.83 10.12
C ALA A 327 -1.85 -11.41 10.01
N ASN A 328 -1.38 -12.10 11.05
CA ASN A 328 -0.06 -12.71 11.10
C ASN A 328 -0.16 -14.13 11.73
N PRO A 329 -0.57 -15.15 10.95
CA PRO A 329 -0.79 -16.49 11.47
C PRO A 329 0.51 -17.20 11.87
N SER A 330 1.63 -16.82 11.33
CA SER A 330 2.97 -17.34 11.70
C SER A 330 4.04 -16.30 11.35
N THR A 331 5.21 -16.45 11.95
CA THR A 331 6.36 -15.60 11.66
C THR A 331 6.62 -15.54 10.14
N GLY A 332 6.72 -14.32 9.61
CA GLY A 332 6.99 -14.09 8.19
C GLY A 332 5.80 -14.31 7.25
N VAL A 333 4.61 -14.68 7.75
CA VAL A 333 3.39 -14.79 6.93
C VAL A 333 2.38 -13.73 7.35
N TYR A 334 1.88 -12.96 6.40
CA TYR A 334 0.98 -11.83 6.61
C TYR A 334 -0.22 -11.96 5.69
N VAL A 335 -1.43 -11.81 6.23
CA VAL A 335 -2.69 -12.08 5.51
C VAL A 335 -3.63 -10.87 5.62
N THR A 336 -4.22 -10.50 4.50
CA THR A 336 -5.39 -9.61 4.45
C THR A 336 -6.47 -10.24 3.59
N ALA A 337 -7.73 -10.02 3.95
CA ALA A 337 -8.87 -10.57 3.22
C ALA A 337 -9.90 -9.48 2.92
N TYR A 338 -10.53 -9.58 1.75
CA TYR A 338 -11.45 -8.58 1.22
C TYR A 338 -12.64 -9.26 0.55
N LYS A 339 -13.80 -8.59 0.60
CA LYS A 339 -15.04 -9.11 0.05
C LYS A 339 -15.75 -8.08 -0.83
N SER A 340 -16.34 -8.57 -1.93
CA SER A 340 -17.31 -7.84 -2.75
C SER A 340 -18.43 -8.80 -3.16
N GLY A 341 -19.66 -8.56 -2.69
CA GLY A 341 -20.72 -9.53 -2.85
C GLY A 341 -20.37 -10.88 -2.23
N THR A 342 -20.35 -11.94 -3.02
CA THR A 342 -19.93 -13.30 -2.63
C THR A 342 -18.44 -13.56 -2.86
N GLN A 343 -17.78 -12.72 -3.65
CA GLN A 343 -16.35 -12.91 -3.97
C GLN A 343 -15.48 -12.57 -2.77
N LEU A 344 -14.60 -13.50 -2.41
CA LEU A 344 -13.54 -13.34 -1.41
C LEU A 344 -12.19 -13.21 -2.13
N VAL A 345 -11.38 -12.22 -1.72
CA VAL A 345 -9.98 -12.07 -2.15
C VAL A 345 -9.09 -12.11 -0.92
N VAL A 346 -8.07 -12.98 -0.96
CA VAL A 346 -7.10 -13.10 0.15
C VAL A 346 -5.72 -12.80 -0.40
N VAL A 347 -5.04 -11.79 0.16
CA VAL A 347 -3.65 -11.48 -0.19
C VAL A 347 -2.73 -11.91 0.94
N ILE A 348 -1.70 -12.69 0.57
CA ILE A 348 -0.77 -13.34 1.49
C ILE A 348 0.65 -12.92 1.12
N VAL A 349 1.37 -12.33 2.06
CA VAL A 349 2.80 -12.02 1.95
C VAL A 349 3.57 -13.08 2.74
N ASN A 350 4.43 -13.85 2.06
CA ASN A 350 5.31 -14.82 2.70
C ASN A 350 6.76 -14.33 2.59
N GLN A 351 7.35 -13.87 3.69
CA GLN A 351 8.74 -13.42 3.77
C GLN A 351 9.72 -14.55 4.12
N ASN A 352 9.24 -15.78 4.36
CA ASN A 352 10.09 -16.91 4.67
C ASN A 352 10.89 -17.35 3.43
N SER A 353 12.14 -17.74 3.62
CA SER A 353 13.03 -18.24 2.57
C SER A 353 12.76 -19.70 2.17
N ALA A 354 11.86 -20.39 2.88
CA ALA A 354 11.42 -21.75 2.59
C ALA A 354 9.94 -21.80 2.23
N THR A 355 9.52 -22.87 1.55
CA THR A 355 8.10 -23.17 1.34
C THR A 355 7.39 -23.25 2.68
N THR A 356 6.29 -22.53 2.82
CA THR A 356 5.53 -22.47 4.07
C THR A 356 4.12 -23.01 3.81
N TYR A 357 3.72 -24.06 4.50
CA TYR A 357 2.33 -24.54 4.47
C TYR A 357 1.47 -23.62 5.34
N GLN A 358 0.43 -23.04 4.76
CA GLN A 358 -0.50 -22.17 5.47
C GLN A 358 -1.92 -22.74 5.43
N PRO A 359 -2.44 -23.18 6.59
CA PRO A 359 -3.85 -23.56 6.72
C PRO A 359 -4.75 -22.33 6.87
N PHE A 360 -5.97 -22.44 6.33
CA PHE A 360 -7.02 -21.42 6.39
C PHE A 360 -8.34 -22.03 6.89
N SER A 361 -9.13 -21.22 7.61
CA SER A 361 -10.53 -21.49 7.90
C SER A 361 -11.38 -20.30 7.49
N LEU A 362 -12.55 -20.56 6.89
CA LEU A 362 -13.48 -19.56 6.38
C LEU A 362 -14.79 -19.59 7.18
N SER A 363 -15.35 -18.41 7.43
CA SER A 363 -16.72 -18.23 7.89
C SER A 363 -17.40 -17.11 7.10
N GLY A 364 -18.72 -17.18 6.99
CA GLY A 364 -19.52 -16.19 6.25
C GLY A 364 -19.38 -16.25 4.72
N VAL A 365 -18.69 -17.26 4.18
CA VAL A 365 -18.57 -17.54 2.75
C VAL A 365 -18.19 -19.00 2.53
N THR A 366 -18.63 -19.58 1.41
CA THR A 366 -18.36 -21.00 1.04
C THR A 366 -17.99 -21.09 -0.44
N PRO A 367 -16.77 -20.66 -0.83
CA PRO A 367 -16.32 -20.75 -2.21
C PRO A 367 -16.11 -22.19 -2.66
N ALA A 368 -16.31 -22.48 -3.95
CA ALA A 368 -16.02 -23.80 -4.52
C ALA A 368 -14.51 -24.03 -4.74
N GLY A 369 -13.74 -22.93 -4.82
CA GLY A 369 -12.30 -22.95 -5.03
C GLY A 369 -11.73 -21.56 -5.16
N PHE A 370 -10.48 -21.49 -5.60
CA PHE A 370 -9.77 -20.25 -5.81
C PHE A 370 -8.92 -20.28 -7.07
N ASP A 371 -8.91 -19.15 -7.78
CA ASP A 371 -7.81 -18.78 -8.64
C ASP A 371 -6.68 -18.22 -7.78
N ARG A 372 -5.48 -18.79 -7.93
CA ARG A 372 -4.28 -18.38 -7.22
C ARG A 372 -3.33 -17.68 -8.17
N TYR A 373 -2.96 -16.46 -7.81
CA TYR A 373 -1.95 -15.65 -8.48
C TYR A 373 -0.78 -15.45 -7.55
N TYR A 374 0.47 -15.61 -8.02
CA TYR A 374 1.63 -15.38 -7.17
C TYR A 374 2.77 -14.69 -7.92
N THR A 375 3.52 -13.89 -7.19
CA THR A 375 4.73 -13.19 -7.63
C THR A 375 5.87 -13.50 -6.67
N ASN A 376 7.03 -13.79 -7.22
CA ASN A 376 8.29 -13.93 -6.48
C ASN A 376 9.46 -13.38 -7.32
N SER A 377 10.72 -13.61 -6.92
CA SER A 377 11.88 -13.12 -7.66
C SER A 377 11.95 -13.62 -9.11
N SER A 378 11.39 -14.79 -9.42
CA SER A 378 11.44 -15.43 -10.75
C SER A 378 10.12 -15.47 -11.51
N SER A 379 8.99 -15.20 -10.85
CA SER A 379 7.65 -15.27 -11.43
C SER A 379 6.88 -13.99 -11.24
N ASN A 380 6.09 -13.59 -12.24
CA ASN A 380 5.26 -12.39 -12.24
C ASN A 380 3.80 -12.77 -12.50
N ILE A 381 2.94 -12.68 -11.47
CA ILE A 381 1.50 -13.01 -11.55
C ILE A 381 1.28 -14.42 -12.17
N ALA A 382 2.12 -15.39 -11.79
CA ALA A 382 1.89 -16.77 -12.21
C ALA A 382 0.57 -17.29 -11.65
N HIS A 383 -0.18 -18.07 -12.45
CA HIS A 383 -1.55 -18.45 -12.18
C HIS A 383 -1.74 -19.97 -12.13
N ASN A 384 -2.55 -20.42 -11.19
CA ASN A 384 -3.14 -21.74 -11.17
C ASN A 384 -4.43 -21.70 -10.33
N SER A 385 -5.30 -22.72 -10.49
CA SER A 385 -6.57 -22.81 -9.75
C SER A 385 -6.61 -24.09 -8.92
N PHE A 386 -7.40 -24.09 -7.86
CA PHE A 386 -7.69 -25.28 -7.05
C PHE A 386 -9.10 -25.23 -6.47
N THR A 387 -9.69 -26.39 -6.24
CA THR A 387 -10.99 -26.53 -5.59
C THR A 387 -10.82 -26.79 -4.11
N ILE A 388 -11.83 -26.44 -3.32
CA ILE A 388 -11.90 -26.75 -1.90
C ILE A 388 -13.21 -27.46 -1.58
N THR A 389 -13.21 -28.19 -0.48
CA THR A 389 -14.43 -28.81 0.05
C THR A 389 -14.61 -28.35 1.51
N GLY A 390 -15.76 -27.74 1.81
CA GLY A 390 -16.05 -27.19 3.13
C GLY A 390 -15.37 -25.86 3.38
N SER A 391 -15.16 -25.53 4.64
CA SER A 391 -14.71 -24.20 5.10
C SER A 391 -13.23 -24.15 5.51
N SER A 392 -12.46 -25.22 5.26
CA SER A 392 -11.04 -25.28 5.62
C SER A 392 -10.21 -25.79 4.47
N PHE A 393 -9.06 -25.18 4.24
CA PHE A 393 -8.10 -25.60 3.23
C PHE A 393 -6.67 -25.20 3.63
N GLY A 394 -5.68 -25.66 2.89
CA GLY A 394 -4.30 -25.24 3.10
C GLY A 394 -3.55 -25.17 1.78
N ILE A 395 -2.58 -24.27 1.69
CA ILE A 395 -1.72 -24.11 0.52
C ILE A 395 -0.26 -24.05 0.91
N ASN A 396 0.60 -24.54 0.02
CA ASN A 396 2.03 -24.29 0.09
C ASN A 396 2.33 -22.91 -0.51
N LEU A 397 2.77 -21.97 0.33
CA LEU A 397 3.25 -20.66 -0.10
C LEU A 397 4.67 -20.81 -0.65
N THR A 398 4.89 -20.27 -1.83
CA THR A 398 6.22 -20.18 -2.43
C THR A 398 7.15 -19.36 -1.53
N PRO A 399 8.44 -19.72 -1.40
CA PRO A 399 9.40 -18.91 -0.65
C PRO A 399 9.43 -17.46 -1.13
N SER A 400 9.55 -16.53 -0.21
CA SER A 400 9.64 -15.08 -0.48
C SER A 400 8.69 -14.67 -1.63
N SER A 401 7.38 -14.59 -1.34
CA SER A 401 6.36 -14.37 -2.38
C SER A 401 5.16 -13.58 -1.88
N VAL A 402 4.45 -12.97 -2.82
CA VAL A 402 3.09 -12.44 -2.61
C VAL A 402 2.12 -13.31 -3.39
N THR A 403 1.09 -13.81 -2.74
CA THR A 403 0.05 -14.68 -3.32
C THR A 403 -1.31 -14.03 -3.12
N THR A 404 -2.11 -13.97 -4.19
CA THR A 404 -3.51 -13.56 -4.13
C THR A 404 -4.40 -14.73 -4.51
N LEU A 405 -5.38 -15.01 -3.66
CA LEU A 405 -6.45 -15.98 -3.91
C LEU A 405 -7.73 -15.21 -4.22
N VAL A 406 -8.36 -15.55 -5.33
CA VAL A 406 -9.66 -14.99 -5.75
C VAL A 406 -10.66 -16.14 -5.78
N SER A 407 -11.73 -16.06 -4.99
CA SER A 407 -12.72 -17.13 -4.92
C SER A 407 -13.56 -17.23 -6.21
N ASN A 408 -13.86 -18.45 -6.59
CA ASN A 408 -14.73 -18.82 -7.73
C ASN A 408 -16.20 -18.92 -7.29
#